data_9e4566555e01b4deeb26007e469ee620
#
_entry.id   9e4566555e01b4deeb26007e469ee620
#
_cell.length_a   1.000
_cell.length_b   1.000
_cell.length_c   1.000
_cell.angle_alpha   90.00
_cell.angle_beta   90.00
_cell.angle_gamma   90.00
#
_symmetry.space_group_name_H-M   'P 1'
#
loop_
_entity.id
_entity.type
_entity.pdbx_description
1 polymer ?
#
loop_
_entity_poly.entity_id
_entity_poly.type
_entity_poly.pdbx_seq_one_letter_code
_entity_poly.pdbx_strand_id
1 'polypeptide(L)'
;MKLYSFFNSSASYRVRIALALKGIDYQSVGVNIRIGQQNALEYRRLNPVGLVPTLITDDGESLGQSLAIADWLDRHYPQTLLLPQDDSARMRVLEIVYAIACDIHPINNMRVLRYLGDELIILLAGNGILSLLIELQRNIQQ
;
A
#
# COMPACT_ATOMS: atom_id res chain seq x y z
N MET A 1 -18.62 7.07 1.60
CA MET A 1 -17.49 6.14 1.81
C MET A 1 -16.40 6.76 2.70
N LYS A 2 -15.58 5.92 3.38
CA LYS A 2 -14.39 6.36 4.16
C LYS A 2 -13.18 5.55 3.72
N LEU A 3 -12.05 6.23 3.46
CA LEU A 3 -10.79 5.58 3.13
C LEU A 3 -9.79 5.76 4.27
N TYR A 4 -9.47 4.67 4.94
CA TYR A 4 -8.37 4.59 5.90
C TYR A 4 -7.06 4.40 5.14
N SER A 5 -6.16 5.35 5.26
CA SER A 5 -4.95 5.36 4.44
C SER A 5 -3.76 6.00 5.16
N PHE A 6 -2.57 5.73 4.65
CA PHE A 6 -1.35 6.44 5.03
C PHE A 6 -0.81 7.20 3.83
N PHE A 7 -0.43 8.46 4.02
CA PHE A 7 -0.05 9.35 2.91
C PHE A 7 1.10 8.79 2.06
N ASN A 8 2.08 8.12 2.66
CA ASN A 8 3.26 7.55 2.00
C ASN A 8 3.11 6.04 1.68
N SER A 9 1.91 5.48 1.72
CA SER A 9 1.65 4.10 1.32
C SER A 9 1.31 4.03 -0.16
N SER A 10 2.12 3.34 -0.96
CA SER A 10 1.86 3.10 -2.38
C SER A 10 0.57 2.30 -2.62
N ALA A 11 0.24 1.34 -1.75
CA ALA A 11 -1.03 0.62 -1.81
C ALA A 11 -2.23 1.55 -1.57
N SER A 12 -2.14 2.46 -0.58
CA SER A 12 -3.18 3.47 -0.35
C SER A 12 -3.24 4.49 -1.50
N TYR A 13 -2.10 4.82 -2.09
CA TYR A 13 -2.04 5.75 -3.22
C TYR A 13 -2.76 5.22 -4.45
N ARG A 14 -2.64 3.92 -4.75
CA ARG A 14 -3.42 3.27 -5.83
C ARG A 14 -4.92 3.50 -5.67
N VAL A 15 -5.45 3.35 -4.45
CA VAL A 15 -6.89 3.57 -4.20
C VAL A 15 -7.27 5.03 -4.30
N ARG A 16 -6.42 5.95 -3.80
CA ARG A 16 -6.66 7.40 -3.98
C ARG A 16 -6.72 7.79 -5.46
N ILE A 17 -5.80 7.25 -6.29
CA ILE A 17 -5.81 7.46 -7.74
C ILE A 17 -7.11 6.91 -8.35
N ALA A 18 -7.50 5.69 -8.00
CA ALA A 18 -8.72 5.08 -8.51
C ALA A 18 -9.97 5.91 -8.20
N LEU A 19 -10.11 6.37 -6.96
CA LEU A 19 -11.21 7.24 -6.53
C LEU A 19 -11.20 8.57 -7.29
N ALA A 20 -10.02 9.20 -7.44
CA ALA A 20 -9.89 10.45 -8.17
C ALA A 20 -10.24 10.32 -9.67
N LEU A 21 -9.76 9.26 -10.34
CA LEU A 21 -10.08 8.99 -11.74
C LEU A 21 -11.58 8.77 -11.97
N LYS A 22 -12.27 8.20 -10.98
CA LYS A 22 -13.70 7.97 -11.02
C LYS A 22 -14.53 9.18 -10.57
N GLY A 23 -13.89 10.24 -10.06
CA GLY A 23 -14.59 11.42 -9.52
C GLY A 23 -15.42 11.11 -8.27
N ILE A 24 -14.99 10.15 -7.46
CA ILE A 24 -15.72 9.70 -6.27
C ILE A 24 -15.21 10.42 -5.03
N ASP A 25 -16.10 11.12 -4.35
CA ASP A 25 -15.81 11.76 -3.07
C ASP A 25 -15.80 10.75 -1.92
N TYR A 26 -14.88 10.94 -1.00
CA TYR A 26 -14.73 10.10 0.18
C TYR A 26 -14.14 10.86 1.37
N GLN A 27 -14.44 10.41 2.57
CA GLN A 27 -13.79 10.89 3.78
C GLN A 27 -12.42 10.21 3.94
N SER A 28 -11.35 10.98 3.96
CA SER A 28 -10.00 10.47 4.23
C SER A 28 -9.76 10.35 5.74
N VAL A 29 -9.32 9.18 6.19
CA VAL A 29 -8.95 8.90 7.58
C VAL A 29 -7.49 8.44 7.62
N GLY A 30 -6.63 9.24 8.28
CA GLY A 30 -5.21 8.92 8.41
C GLY A 30 -4.96 7.75 9.37
N VAL A 31 -4.10 6.80 8.96
CA VAL A 31 -3.62 5.71 9.82
C VAL A 31 -2.09 5.75 9.79
N ASN A 32 -1.48 6.25 10.86
CA ASN A 32 -0.02 6.38 10.90
C ASN A 32 0.65 5.02 11.17
N ILE A 33 1.07 4.37 10.10
CA ILE A 33 1.75 3.06 10.17
C ILE A 33 3.17 3.13 10.73
N ARG A 34 3.76 4.34 10.83
CA ARG A 34 5.10 4.53 11.42
C ARG A 34 5.10 4.29 12.92
N ILE A 35 3.99 4.65 13.58
CA ILE A 35 3.80 4.45 15.03
C ILE A 35 2.88 3.26 15.35
N GLY A 36 2.54 2.43 14.37
CA GLY A 36 1.81 1.20 14.60
C GLY A 36 0.29 1.35 14.75
N GLN A 37 -0.32 2.48 14.34
CA GLN A 37 -1.78 2.68 14.46
C GLN A 37 -2.60 1.58 13.76
N GLN A 38 -2.07 0.98 12.67
CA GLN A 38 -2.72 -0.14 11.98
C GLN A 38 -2.85 -1.40 12.86
N ASN A 39 -2.13 -1.47 13.98
CA ASN A 39 -2.18 -2.57 14.94
C ASN A 39 -3.14 -2.32 16.10
N ALA A 40 -3.69 -1.10 16.22
CA ALA A 40 -4.68 -0.75 17.25
C ALA A 40 -5.95 -1.61 17.07
N LEU A 41 -6.58 -1.95 18.20
CA LEU A 41 -7.75 -2.84 18.21
C LEU A 41 -8.90 -2.27 17.36
N GLU A 42 -9.11 -0.97 17.41
CA GLU A 42 -10.14 -0.26 16.65
C GLU A 42 -9.93 -0.44 15.13
N TYR A 43 -8.69 -0.30 14.66
CA TYR A 43 -8.38 -0.48 13.25
C TYR A 43 -8.43 -1.96 12.83
N ARG A 44 -7.94 -2.87 13.68
CA ARG A 44 -7.99 -4.31 13.42
C ARG A 44 -9.40 -4.88 13.37
N ARG A 45 -10.38 -4.24 13.97
CA ARG A 45 -11.79 -4.58 13.78
C ARG A 45 -12.29 -4.27 12.37
N LEU A 46 -11.74 -3.23 11.74
CA LEU A 46 -12.04 -2.87 10.35
C LEU A 46 -11.25 -3.73 9.37
N ASN A 47 -9.98 -3.96 9.67
CA ASN A 47 -9.09 -4.77 8.83
C ASN A 47 -8.20 -5.66 9.71
N PRO A 48 -8.58 -6.92 9.91
CA PRO A 48 -7.83 -7.87 10.76
C PRO A 48 -6.38 -8.08 10.33
N VAL A 49 -6.07 -7.90 9.04
CA VAL A 49 -4.70 -8.01 8.51
C VAL A 49 -3.80 -6.88 9.01
N GLY A 50 -4.37 -5.74 9.45
CA GLY A 50 -3.60 -4.60 9.98
C GLY A 50 -2.75 -3.92 8.89
N LEU A 51 -3.29 -3.78 7.69
CA LEU A 51 -2.64 -3.08 6.58
C LEU A 51 -3.52 -1.94 6.08
N VAL A 52 -2.92 -0.97 5.42
CA VAL A 52 -3.61 0.08 4.67
C VAL A 52 -3.44 -0.16 3.17
N PRO A 53 -4.42 0.18 2.33
CA PRO A 53 -5.69 0.88 2.63
C PRO A 53 -6.79 -0.04 3.17
N THR A 54 -7.80 0.59 3.79
CA THR A 54 -9.11 -0.03 4.03
C THR A 54 -10.19 0.95 3.58
N LEU A 55 -11.10 0.52 2.74
CA LEU A 55 -12.26 1.28 2.31
C LEU A 55 -13.50 0.81 3.09
N ILE A 56 -14.21 1.73 3.70
CA ILE A 56 -15.56 1.47 4.23
C ILE A 56 -16.55 2.03 3.24
N THR A 57 -17.40 1.16 2.71
CA THR A 57 -18.46 1.52 1.75
C THR A 57 -19.58 2.31 2.43
N ASP A 58 -20.51 2.85 1.66
CA ASP A 58 -21.67 3.55 2.23
C ASP A 58 -22.63 2.59 2.94
N ASP A 59 -22.64 1.32 2.56
CA ASP A 59 -23.39 0.24 3.22
C ASP A 59 -22.68 -0.30 4.47
N GLY A 60 -21.50 0.22 4.80
CA GLY A 60 -20.73 -0.16 5.99
C GLY A 60 -19.81 -1.38 5.83
N GLU A 61 -19.68 -1.95 4.62
CA GLU A 61 -18.75 -3.03 4.36
C GLU A 61 -17.29 -2.56 4.42
N SER A 62 -16.43 -3.40 4.95
CA SER A 62 -15.00 -3.13 5.04
C SER A 62 -14.21 -3.91 3.99
N LEU A 63 -13.53 -3.20 3.09
CA LEU A 63 -12.73 -3.77 2.02
C LEU A 63 -11.24 -3.46 2.25
N GLY A 64 -10.44 -4.52 2.40
CA GLY A 64 -8.98 -4.45 2.36
C GLY A 64 -8.45 -4.76 0.95
N GLN A 65 -7.12 -4.71 0.78
CA GLN A 65 -6.41 -4.98 -0.48
C GLN A 65 -6.74 -3.99 -1.62
N SER A 66 -5.75 -3.20 -2.02
CA SER A 66 -5.94 -2.11 -2.99
C SER A 66 -6.51 -2.56 -4.34
N LEU A 67 -6.17 -3.76 -4.80
CA LEU A 67 -6.68 -4.29 -6.08
C LEU A 67 -8.14 -4.75 -5.95
N ALA A 68 -8.52 -5.36 -4.83
CA ALA A 68 -9.91 -5.73 -4.57
C ALA A 68 -10.80 -4.49 -4.46
N ILE A 69 -10.29 -3.42 -3.81
CA ILE A 69 -10.99 -2.14 -3.76
C ILE A 69 -11.15 -1.55 -5.17
N ALA A 70 -10.11 -1.60 -6.01
CA ALA A 70 -10.18 -1.11 -7.39
C ALA A 70 -11.21 -1.89 -8.25
N ASP A 71 -11.24 -3.22 -8.14
CA ASP A 71 -12.25 -4.05 -8.83
C ASP A 71 -13.66 -3.77 -8.31
N TRP A 72 -13.82 -3.60 -7.00
CA TRP A 72 -15.10 -3.22 -6.41
C TRP A 72 -15.58 -1.86 -6.94
N LEU A 73 -14.69 -0.87 -7.01
CA LEU A 73 -14.99 0.44 -7.57
C LEU A 73 -15.40 0.35 -9.06
N ASP A 74 -14.74 -0.50 -9.86
CA ASP A 74 -15.09 -0.69 -11.27
C ASP A 74 -16.49 -1.25 -11.46
N ARG A 75 -16.90 -2.18 -10.60
CA ARG A 75 -18.22 -2.81 -10.65
C ARG A 75 -19.36 -1.88 -10.19
N HIS A 76 -19.10 -1.06 -9.17
CA HIS A 76 -20.13 -0.19 -8.57
C HIS A 76 -20.22 1.18 -9.23
N TYR A 77 -19.11 1.62 -9.89
CA TYR A 77 -19.03 2.90 -10.60
C TYR A 77 -18.51 2.68 -12.03
N PRO A 78 -19.32 2.07 -12.92
CA PRO A 78 -18.86 1.65 -14.25
C PRO A 78 -18.71 2.79 -15.26
N GLN A 79 -19.03 4.04 -14.91
CA GLN A 79 -18.98 5.20 -15.81
C GLN A 79 -17.55 5.48 -16.31
N THR A 80 -16.57 5.23 -15.47
CA THR A 80 -15.13 5.37 -15.81
C THR A 80 -14.43 4.11 -15.35
N LEU A 81 -14.17 3.19 -16.27
CA LEU A 81 -13.50 1.93 -15.95
C LEU A 81 -11.99 2.12 -15.80
N LEU A 82 -11.41 1.49 -14.78
CA LEU A 82 -9.97 1.39 -14.56
C LEU A 82 -9.35 0.26 -15.38
N LEU A 83 -10.13 -0.79 -15.63
CA LEU A 83 -9.72 -1.93 -16.44
C LEU A 83 -10.45 -1.91 -17.78
N PRO A 84 -9.75 -2.20 -18.90
CA PRO A 84 -10.37 -2.33 -20.21
C PRO A 84 -11.48 -3.41 -20.23
N GLN A 85 -12.47 -3.24 -21.10
CA GLN A 85 -13.51 -4.25 -21.33
C GLN A 85 -13.05 -5.33 -22.33
N ASP A 86 -12.16 -4.98 -23.25
CA ASP A 86 -11.55 -5.94 -24.16
C ASP A 86 -10.70 -6.94 -23.40
N ASP A 87 -10.94 -8.23 -23.59
CA ASP A 87 -10.30 -9.29 -22.83
C ASP A 87 -8.78 -9.30 -22.97
N SER A 88 -8.27 -9.08 -24.17
CA SER A 88 -6.82 -9.09 -24.44
C SER A 88 -6.12 -7.92 -23.74
N ALA A 89 -6.67 -6.72 -23.88
CA ALA A 89 -6.17 -5.52 -23.19
C ALA A 89 -6.29 -5.66 -21.66
N ARG A 90 -7.41 -6.19 -21.17
CA ARG A 90 -7.63 -6.45 -19.75
C ARG A 90 -6.58 -7.39 -19.17
N MET A 91 -6.29 -8.49 -19.85
CA MET A 91 -5.28 -9.46 -19.42
C MET A 91 -3.89 -8.84 -19.34
N ARG A 92 -3.50 -7.99 -20.29
CA ARG A 92 -2.21 -7.28 -20.28
C ARG A 92 -2.11 -6.30 -19.11
N VAL A 93 -3.19 -5.56 -18.82
CA VAL A 93 -3.23 -4.66 -17.65
C VAL A 93 -3.12 -5.45 -16.35
N LEU A 94 -3.87 -6.56 -16.21
CA LEU A 94 -3.82 -7.40 -15.01
C LEU A 94 -2.44 -8.03 -14.80
N GLU A 95 -1.76 -8.49 -15.85
CA GLU A 95 -0.39 -9.01 -15.78
C GLU A 95 0.56 -7.99 -15.12
N ILE A 96 0.53 -6.73 -15.57
CA ILE A 96 1.35 -5.65 -14.99
C ILE A 96 0.92 -5.33 -13.56
N VAL A 97 -0.38 -5.23 -13.32
CA VAL A 97 -0.94 -4.90 -12.00
C VAL A 97 -0.55 -5.95 -10.96
N TYR A 98 -0.63 -7.24 -11.30
CA TYR A 98 -0.24 -8.32 -10.40
C TYR A 98 1.27 -8.39 -10.20
N ALA A 99 2.08 -8.19 -11.23
CA ALA A 99 3.53 -8.10 -11.07
C ALA A 99 3.93 -7.00 -10.07
N ILE A 100 3.30 -5.81 -10.15
CA ILE A 100 3.55 -4.73 -9.20
C ILE A 100 3.03 -5.05 -7.80
N ALA A 101 1.82 -5.59 -7.68
CA ALA A 101 1.16 -5.75 -6.39
C ALA A 101 1.58 -7.01 -5.63
N CYS A 102 1.93 -8.10 -6.36
CA CYS A 102 2.22 -9.40 -5.76
C CYS A 102 3.72 -9.72 -5.75
N ASP A 103 4.50 -9.20 -6.69
CA ASP A 103 5.92 -9.51 -6.78
C ASP A 103 6.80 -8.35 -6.28
N ILE A 104 6.57 -7.12 -6.75
CA ILE A 104 7.43 -5.96 -6.42
C ILE A 104 7.07 -5.38 -5.05
N HIS A 105 5.79 -5.02 -4.84
CA HIS A 105 5.37 -4.31 -3.63
C HIS A 105 5.58 -5.09 -2.33
N PRO A 106 5.35 -6.41 -2.24
CA PRO A 106 5.58 -7.16 -1.00
C PRO A 106 7.03 -7.17 -0.55
N ILE A 107 7.96 -7.22 -1.49
CA ILE A 107 9.41 -7.18 -1.21
C ILE A 107 9.84 -5.78 -0.76
N ASN A 108 9.29 -4.74 -1.38
CA ASN A 108 9.57 -3.34 -1.04
C ASN A 108 8.63 -2.78 0.05
N ASN A 109 8.08 -3.64 0.88
CA ASN A 109 7.19 -3.26 1.97
C ASN A 109 7.98 -2.87 3.22
N MET A 110 7.47 -1.91 4.00
CA MET A 110 8.09 -1.44 5.24
C MET A 110 8.39 -2.54 6.26
N ARG A 111 7.64 -3.65 6.26
CA ARG A 111 7.90 -4.80 7.14
C ARG A 111 9.21 -5.48 6.75
N VAL A 112 9.41 -5.71 5.45
CA VAL A 112 10.64 -6.33 4.91
C VAL A 112 11.82 -5.39 5.08
N LEU A 113 11.64 -4.11 4.74
CA LEU A 113 12.70 -3.10 4.86
C LEU A 113 13.17 -2.91 6.31
N ARG A 114 12.24 -2.92 7.28
CA ARG A 114 12.60 -2.86 8.70
C ARG A 114 13.35 -4.11 9.14
N TYR A 115 12.82 -5.29 8.82
CA TYR A 115 13.47 -6.55 9.14
C TYR A 115 14.90 -6.62 8.60
N LEU A 116 15.08 -6.30 7.31
CA LEU A 116 16.41 -6.26 6.69
C LEU A 116 17.32 -5.18 7.30
N GLY A 117 16.75 -4.02 7.65
CA GLY A 117 17.51 -2.97 8.33
C GLY A 117 18.00 -3.38 9.71
N ASP A 118 17.15 -4.01 10.49
CA ASP A 118 17.50 -4.50 11.83
C ASP A 118 18.53 -5.63 11.75
N GLU A 119 18.35 -6.62 10.89
CA GLU A 119 19.31 -7.71 10.64
C GLU A 119 20.65 -7.20 10.11
N LEU A 120 20.62 -6.25 9.17
CA LEU A 120 21.82 -5.65 8.60
C LEU A 120 22.60 -4.88 9.66
N ILE A 121 21.93 -4.14 10.55
CA ILE A 121 22.57 -3.43 11.67
C ILE A 121 23.24 -4.41 12.61
N ILE A 122 22.60 -5.53 12.94
CA ILE A 122 23.18 -6.57 13.82
C ILE A 122 24.44 -7.18 13.17
N LEU A 123 24.38 -7.54 11.89
CA LEU A 123 25.51 -8.09 11.14
C LEU A 123 26.67 -7.10 11.05
N LEU A 124 26.38 -5.82 10.82
CA LEU A 124 27.39 -4.78 10.65
C LEU A 124 28.00 -4.33 11.98
N ALA A 125 27.25 -4.30 13.07
CA ALA A 125 27.75 -3.99 14.40
C ALA A 125 28.75 -5.04 14.89
N GLY A 126 28.57 -6.32 14.50
CA GLY A 126 29.50 -7.40 14.80
C GLY A 126 30.83 -7.36 14.01
N ASN A 127 30.85 -6.70 12.84
CA ASN A 127 31.98 -6.77 11.91
C ASN A 127 32.70 -5.41 11.64
N GLY A 128 32.36 -4.35 12.35
CA GLY A 128 32.98 -3.02 12.14
C GLY A 128 32.67 -2.33 10.82
N ILE A 129 31.79 -2.92 9.97
CA ILE A 129 31.42 -2.41 8.65
C ILE A 129 30.37 -1.27 8.75
N LEU A 130 29.72 -1.10 9.91
CA LEU A 130 28.72 -0.06 10.13
C LEU A 130 29.28 1.35 9.93
N SER A 131 30.52 1.60 10.35
CA SER A 131 31.21 2.87 10.15
C SER A 131 31.43 3.18 8.67
N LEU A 132 31.76 2.18 7.87
CA LEU A 132 32.01 2.32 6.43
C LEU A 132 30.73 2.67 5.66
N LEU A 133 29.59 2.07 6.03
CA LEU A 133 28.30 2.35 5.39
C LEU A 133 27.73 3.71 5.77
N ILE A 134 27.92 4.16 7.01
CA ILE A 134 27.54 5.50 7.45
C ILE A 134 28.36 6.56 6.68
N GLU A 135 29.62 6.29 6.43
CA GLU A 135 30.52 7.16 5.69
C GLU A 135 30.17 7.19 4.18
N LEU A 136 29.84 6.05 3.59
CA LEU A 136 29.33 5.95 2.21
C LEU A 136 27.99 6.70 2.04
N GLN A 137 27.09 6.59 3.00
CA GLN A 137 25.79 7.28 2.96
C GLN A 137 25.93 8.81 3.07
N ARG A 138 26.92 9.30 3.84
CA ARG A 138 27.26 10.72 3.92
C ARG A 138 27.84 11.26 2.61
N ASN A 139 28.64 10.47 1.91
CA ASN A 139 29.29 10.86 0.66
C ASN A 139 28.34 10.85 -0.55
N ILE A 140 27.19 10.15 -0.48
CA ILE A 140 26.15 10.14 -1.52
C ILE A 140 25.21 11.36 -1.39
N GLN A 141 25.20 12.01 -0.23
CA GLN A 141 24.34 13.17 0.04
C GLN A 141 25.03 14.55 -0.17
N GLN A 142 26.30 14.54 -0.57
CA GLN A 142 27.06 15.71 -1.03
C GLN A 142 27.11 15.76 -2.56
#